data_bf1cc35f55a59caf395d18b8afc0c12f
#
_entry.id   bf1cc35f55a59caf395d18b8afc0c12f
#
_cell.length_a   1.000
_cell.length_b   1.000
_cell.length_c   1.000
_cell.angle_alpha   90.00
_cell.angle_beta   90.00
_cell.angle_gamma   90.00
#
_symmetry.space_group_name_H-M   'P 1'
#
loop_
_entity.id
_entity.type
_entity.pdbx_description
1 polymer ?
#
loop_
_entity_poly.entity_id
_entity_poly.type
_entity_poly.pdbx_seq_one_letter_code
_entity_poly.pdbx_strand_id
1 'polypeptide(L)'
;FADVVTKSDLDEQAKRAGLRPLTPPVKGGKPFNDVVERSADQAEYMDRIIQRMEHLPSDPRVDNPLKITNDARKAGLDFRLIDPAAGDHPGSKINVAVDRIYEIWRDTAADKGTQLVFCDLSTPKSGKVVAPDQAVRPDLELESFVDVDGTLLREEEAVRSDDDDADLIESGDADGEDPTVAADMDAVIALSSGTFSVYNDIKQKLIDKGIPEDDIAFIHDANTDIRKSKLFSDMNAGHVRVLLGSTAKMGAGMNVQQRLVAAHHLDAPWRPSDLEQRNGRIIRQGNLFYERDPDNFSVAVYNYATKQTYDARMWQTIEYKAAAIEQFRKGDLLQRVIDDVQSKAANAAEMKAAASGNPLILMQVQLASDLRKLEALYSQHQRGQH
;
A
#
# COMPACT_ATOMS: atom_id res chain seq x y z
N PHE A 1 25.95 17.21 1.33
CA PHE A 1 25.26 16.64 0.16
C PHE A 1 25.72 15.21 0.03
N ALA A 2 24.82 14.24 0.18
CA ALA A 2 25.14 12.84 -0.07
C ALA A 2 24.92 12.60 -1.58
N ASP A 3 25.94 12.07 -2.27
CA ASP A 3 25.76 11.52 -3.61
C ASP A 3 24.92 10.24 -3.49
N VAL A 4 23.64 10.34 -3.79
CA VAL A 4 22.73 9.20 -3.80
C VAL A 4 22.78 8.57 -5.19
N VAL A 5 23.47 7.44 -5.31
CA VAL A 5 23.47 6.65 -6.54
C VAL A 5 22.25 5.75 -6.53
N THR A 6 21.31 6.01 -7.43
CA THR A 6 20.13 5.17 -7.59
C THR A 6 20.42 3.95 -8.47
N LYS A 7 19.54 2.94 -8.40
CA LYS A 7 19.63 1.78 -9.31
C LYS A 7 19.54 2.22 -10.78
N SER A 8 18.72 3.20 -11.10
CA SER A 8 18.63 3.77 -12.46
C SER A 8 19.97 4.32 -12.93
N ASP A 9 20.71 4.99 -12.05
CA ASP A 9 22.03 5.54 -12.36
C ASP A 9 23.05 4.42 -12.63
N LEU A 10 23.00 3.33 -11.86
CA LEU A 10 23.84 2.15 -12.07
C LEU A 10 23.52 1.46 -13.39
N ASP A 11 22.24 1.31 -13.72
CA ASP A 11 21.81 0.71 -15.00
C ASP A 11 22.20 1.59 -16.20
N GLU A 12 22.14 2.92 -16.07
CA GLU A 12 22.64 3.85 -17.09
C GLU A 12 24.17 3.80 -17.23
N GLN A 13 24.89 3.75 -16.11
CA GLN A 13 26.35 3.59 -16.14
C GLN A 13 26.78 2.29 -16.80
N ALA A 14 26.10 1.18 -16.47
CA ALA A 14 26.33 -0.11 -17.11
C ALA A 14 26.10 -0.02 -18.63
N LYS A 15 25.00 0.58 -19.07
CA LYS A 15 24.71 0.78 -20.51
C LYS A 15 25.77 1.64 -21.20
N ARG A 16 26.23 2.75 -20.57
CA ARG A 16 27.31 3.59 -21.12
C ARG A 16 28.64 2.88 -21.21
N ALA A 17 28.90 1.96 -20.29
CA ALA A 17 30.10 1.09 -20.31
C ALA A 17 29.98 -0.11 -21.25
N GLY A 18 28.87 -0.26 -21.99
CA GLY A 18 28.60 -1.41 -22.83
C GLY A 18 28.33 -2.72 -22.06
N LEU A 19 28.02 -2.58 -20.76
CA LEU A 19 27.67 -3.69 -19.88
C LEU A 19 26.15 -3.86 -19.83
N ARG A 20 25.67 -5.07 -19.63
CA ARG A 20 24.26 -5.33 -19.39
C ARG A 20 23.89 -5.03 -17.93
N PRO A 21 22.70 -4.45 -17.67
CA PRO A 21 22.18 -4.37 -16.34
C PRO A 21 22.07 -5.75 -15.68
N LEU A 22 22.35 -5.85 -14.39
CA LEU A 22 22.26 -7.13 -13.65
C LEU A 22 20.83 -7.50 -13.27
N THR A 23 19.89 -6.58 -13.47
CA THR A 23 18.49 -6.73 -13.06
C THR A 23 17.57 -6.70 -14.27
N PRO A 24 16.48 -7.50 -14.26
CA PRO A 24 15.53 -7.51 -15.35
C PRO A 24 14.85 -6.14 -15.50
N PRO A 25 14.57 -5.71 -16.75
CA PRO A 25 13.76 -4.52 -16.97
C PRO A 25 12.28 -4.76 -16.61
N VAL A 26 11.55 -3.70 -16.36
CA VAL A 26 10.09 -3.74 -16.28
C VAL A 26 9.53 -3.88 -17.70
N LYS A 27 8.55 -4.76 -17.88
CA LYS A 27 7.87 -4.97 -19.16
C LYS A 27 7.22 -3.68 -19.64
N GLY A 28 7.54 -3.24 -20.86
CA GLY A 28 7.07 -1.97 -21.41
C GLY A 28 7.72 -0.71 -20.78
N GLY A 29 8.76 -0.87 -19.96
CA GLY A 29 9.52 0.24 -19.34
C GLY A 29 8.83 0.90 -18.14
N LYS A 30 7.57 0.58 -17.87
CA LYS A 30 6.78 1.12 -16.74
C LYS A 30 5.70 0.13 -16.31
N PRO A 31 5.17 0.26 -15.08
CA PRO A 31 4.02 -0.54 -14.63
C PRO A 31 2.80 -0.38 -15.54
N PHE A 32 2.03 -1.45 -15.67
CA PHE A 32 0.71 -1.41 -16.29
C PHE A 32 -0.31 -0.92 -15.26
N ASN A 33 -1.12 0.07 -15.62
CA ASN A 33 -2.17 0.61 -14.77
C ASN A 33 -3.52 0.03 -15.25
N ASP A 34 -4.02 -0.98 -14.55
CA ASP A 34 -5.32 -1.59 -14.80
C ASP A 34 -6.40 -0.83 -14.01
N VAL A 35 -7.12 0.04 -14.69
CA VAL A 35 -8.16 0.90 -14.09
C VAL A 35 -9.54 0.35 -14.44
N VAL A 36 -10.31 -0.03 -13.40
CA VAL A 36 -11.66 -0.58 -13.55
C VAL A 36 -12.73 0.46 -13.18
N GLU A 37 -13.95 0.30 -13.70
CA GLU A 37 -15.08 1.12 -13.32
C GLU A 37 -15.57 0.74 -11.91
N ARG A 38 -16.05 1.72 -11.13
CA ARG A 38 -16.65 1.48 -9.81
C ARG A 38 -18.04 0.86 -9.93
N SER A 39 -18.45 0.06 -8.95
CA SER A 39 -19.83 -0.41 -8.82
C SER A 39 -20.79 0.70 -8.41
N ALA A 40 -22.10 0.46 -8.52
CA ALA A 40 -23.13 1.38 -8.03
C ALA A 40 -23.00 1.61 -6.50
N ASP A 41 -22.75 0.55 -5.75
CA ASP A 41 -22.57 0.61 -4.28
C ASP A 41 -21.35 1.45 -3.90
N GLN A 42 -20.24 1.29 -4.63
CA GLN A 42 -19.04 2.13 -4.44
C GLN A 42 -19.34 3.59 -4.76
N ALA A 43 -20.14 3.86 -5.80
CA ALA A 43 -20.52 5.23 -6.16
C ALA A 43 -21.34 5.90 -5.06
N GLU A 44 -22.39 5.23 -4.57
CA GLU A 44 -23.22 5.71 -3.48
C GLU A 44 -22.43 5.90 -2.19
N TYR A 45 -21.53 4.97 -1.88
CA TYR A 45 -20.68 5.07 -0.69
C TYR A 45 -19.71 6.25 -0.77
N MET A 46 -19.15 6.56 -1.95
CA MET A 46 -18.29 7.73 -2.13
C MET A 46 -19.03 9.03 -1.85
N ASP A 47 -20.32 9.13 -2.20
CA ASP A 47 -21.15 10.28 -1.84
C ASP A 47 -21.34 10.40 -0.31
N ARG A 48 -21.53 9.27 0.38
CA ARG A 48 -21.57 9.23 1.86
C ARG A 48 -20.23 9.63 2.50
N ILE A 49 -19.11 9.19 1.92
CA ILE A 49 -17.75 9.58 2.37
C ILE A 49 -17.57 11.10 2.27
N ILE A 50 -18.02 11.72 1.18
CA ILE A 50 -17.95 13.19 1.00
C ILE A 50 -18.76 13.89 2.08
N GLN A 51 -20.01 13.46 2.32
CA GLN A 51 -20.88 14.02 3.35
C GLN A 51 -20.26 13.90 4.76
N ARG A 52 -19.69 12.73 5.11
CA ARG A 52 -18.98 12.53 6.38
C ARG A 52 -17.82 13.50 6.54
N MET A 53 -17.03 13.71 5.45
CA MET A 53 -15.89 14.61 5.48
C MET A 53 -16.30 16.10 5.60
N GLU A 54 -17.45 16.48 5.05
CA GLU A 54 -18.00 17.84 5.15
C GLU A 54 -18.62 18.13 6.52
N HIS A 55 -19.12 17.10 7.20
CA HIS A 55 -19.87 17.21 8.45
C HIS A 55 -19.19 16.41 9.55
N LEU A 56 -17.91 16.69 9.82
CA LEU A 56 -17.15 16.03 10.87
C LEU A 56 -17.78 16.32 12.23
N PRO A 57 -18.00 15.28 13.08
CA PRO A 57 -18.47 15.47 14.43
C PRO A 57 -17.41 16.17 15.31
N SER A 58 -17.85 16.79 16.40
CA SER A 58 -16.94 17.43 17.35
C SER A 58 -16.04 16.42 18.09
N ASP A 59 -16.53 15.19 18.27
CA ASP A 59 -15.78 14.11 18.90
C ASP A 59 -15.05 13.29 17.83
N PRO A 60 -13.71 13.34 17.74
CA PRO A 60 -12.93 12.61 16.72
C PRO A 60 -12.98 11.09 16.93
N ARG A 61 -13.45 10.59 18.07
CA ARG A 61 -13.64 9.15 18.31
C ARG A 61 -14.85 8.60 17.55
N VAL A 62 -15.86 9.41 17.29
CA VAL A 62 -17.05 9.05 16.51
C VAL A 62 -16.66 8.93 15.04
N ASP A 63 -16.08 10.00 14.48
CA ASP A 63 -15.56 10.02 13.11
C ASP A 63 -14.44 11.06 12.98
N ASN A 64 -13.49 10.79 12.06
CA ASN A 64 -12.37 11.68 11.81
C ASN A 64 -11.84 11.50 10.39
N PRO A 65 -11.06 12.47 9.86
CA PRO A 65 -10.56 12.40 8.48
C PRO A 65 -9.76 11.14 8.16
N LEU A 66 -9.00 10.60 9.12
CA LEU A 66 -8.19 9.40 8.91
C LEU A 66 -9.07 8.15 8.77
N LYS A 67 -10.07 8.01 9.66
CA LYS A 67 -11.05 6.91 9.59
C LYS A 67 -11.83 6.95 8.28
N ILE A 68 -12.33 8.13 7.89
CA ILE A 68 -13.06 8.33 6.64
C ILE A 68 -12.18 7.97 5.43
N THR A 69 -10.91 8.39 5.45
CA THR A 69 -9.95 8.07 4.38
C THR A 69 -9.68 6.57 4.29
N ASN A 70 -9.52 5.88 5.41
CA ASN A 70 -9.35 4.43 5.43
C ASN A 70 -10.58 3.70 4.90
N ASP A 71 -11.79 4.14 5.28
CA ASP A 71 -13.04 3.58 4.76
C ASP A 71 -13.13 3.79 3.24
N ALA A 72 -12.78 4.96 2.74
CA ALA A 72 -12.75 5.26 1.31
C ALA A 72 -11.73 4.38 0.55
N ARG A 73 -10.56 4.09 1.15
CA ARG A 73 -9.57 3.16 0.58
C ARG A 73 -10.09 1.73 0.53
N LYS A 74 -10.72 1.26 1.63
CA LYS A 74 -11.33 -0.07 1.69
C LYS A 74 -12.43 -0.22 0.64
N ALA A 75 -13.34 0.75 0.54
CA ALA A 75 -14.38 0.76 -0.49
C ALA A 75 -13.80 0.75 -1.91
N GLY A 76 -12.69 1.45 -2.15
CA GLY A 76 -11.97 1.45 -3.43
C GLY A 76 -11.26 0.13 -3.73
N LEU A 77 -10.83 -0.61 -2.71
CA LEU A 77 -10.25 -1.94 -2.86
C LEU A 77 -11.32 -2.97 -3.20
N ASP A 78 -12.28 -3.13 -2.31
CA ASP A 78 -13.45 -4.01 -2.48
C ASP A 78 -14.57 -3.55 -1.54
N PHE A 79 -15.78 -3.36 -2.08
CA PHE A 79 -16.88 -2.83 -1.28
C PHE A 79 -17.33 -3.78 -0.16
N ARG A 80 -17.10 -5.08 -0.31
CA ARG A 80 -17.35 -6.10 0.74
C ARG A 80 -16.52 -5.92 2.01
N LEU A 81 -15.47 -5.09 1.98
CA LEU A 81 -14.73 -4.66 3.19
C LEU A 81 -15.51 -3.62 4.03
N ILE A 82 -16.51 -2.97 3.44
CA ILE A 82 -17.40 -2.03 4.09
C ILE A 82 -18.73 -2.70 4.45
N ASP A 83 -19.31 -3.40 3.49
CA ASP A 83 -20.54 -4.16 3.66
C ASP A 83 -20.32 -5.61 3.22
N PRO A 84 -20.08 -6.53 4.17
CA PRO A 84 -19.87 -7.95 3.86
C PRO A 84 -21.08 -8.63 3.19
N ALA A 85 -22.28 -8.04 3.26
CA ALA A 85 -23.48 -8.54 2.57
C ALA A 85 -23.56 -8.11 1.10
N ALA A 86 -22.70 -7.19 0.68
CA ALA A 86 -22.64 -6.79 -0.73
C ALA A 86 -22.20 -7.96 -1.63
N GLY A 87 -22.76 -8.01 -2.83
CA GLY A 87 -22.39 -9.00 -3.82
C GLY A 87 -20.98 -8.78 -4.39
N ASP A 88 -20.36 -9.84 -4.89
CA ASP A 88 -19.12 -9.75 -5.64
C ASP A 88 -19.39 -9.04 -6.99
N HIS A 89 -18.70 -7.92 -7.22
CA HIS A 89 -18.83 -7.18 -8.49
C HIS A 89 -17.92 -7.80 -9.55
N PRO A 90 -18.46 -8.37 -10.65
CA PRO A 90 -17.67 -9.08 -11.66
C PRO A 90 -16.56 -8.24 -12.29
N GLY A 91 -16.78 -6.93 -12.45
CA GLY A 91 -15.81 -5.97 -12.99
C GLY A 91 -14.86 -5.39 -11.93
N SER A 92 -14.83 -5.91 -10.71
CA SER A 92 -13.94 -5.40 -9.65
C SER A 92 -12.47 -5.59 -10.00
N LYS A 93 -11.62 -4.72 -9.47
CA LYS A 93 -10.17 -4.85 -9.66
C LYS A 93 -9.61 -6.16 -9.09
N ILE A 94 -10.27 -6.73 -8.06
CA ILE A 94 -9.91 -8.03 -7.51
C ILE A 94 -10.15 -9.14 -8.53
N ASN A 95 -11.29 -9.15 -9.20
CA ASN A 95 -11.59 -10.13 -10.25
C ASN A 95 -10.66 -9.98 -11.45
N VAL A 96 -10.37 -8.75 -11.88
CA VAL A 96 -9.39 -8.48 -12.96
C VAL A 96 -7.98 -8.96 -12.56
N ALA A 97 -7.58 -8.75 -11.31
CA ALA A 97 -6.29 -9.24 -10.81
C ALA A 97 -6.24 -10.77 -10.78
N VAL A 98 -7.30 -11.43 -10.29
CA VAL A 98 -7.42 -12.89 -10.27
C VAL A 98 -7.30 -13.47 -11.68
N ASP A 99 -7.98 -12.90 -12.67
CA ASP A 99 -7.88 -13.32 -14.06
C ASP A 99 -6.45 -13.20 -14.58
N ARG A 100 -5.80 -12.07 -14.34
CA ARG A 100 -4.41 -11.82 -14.75
C ARG A 100 -3.42 -12.78 -14.08
N ILE A 101 -3.58 -13.01 -12.77
CA ILE A 101 -2.72 -13.95 -12.03
C ILE A 101 -2.87 -15.35 -12.60
N TYR A 102 -4.09 -15.79 -12.89
CA TYR A 102 -4.36 -17.09 -13.49
C TYR A 102 -3.75 -17.24 -14.88
N GLU A 103 -3.92 -16.23 -15.77
CA GLU A 103 -3.33 -16.23 -17.10
C GLU A 103 -1.80 -16.38 -17.03
N ILE A 104 -1.13 -15.58 -16.20
CA ILE A 104 0.32 -15.62 -16.05
C ILE A 104 0.77 -16.96 -15.45
N TRP A 105 0.05 -17.48 -14.45
CA TRP A 105 0.33 -18.79 -13.87
C TRP A 105 0.25 -19.89 -14.91
N ARG A 106 -0.78 -19.91 -15.74
CA ARG A 106 -0.96 -20.86 -16.84
C ARG A 106 0.13 -20.73 -17.90
N ASP A 107 0.38 -19.50 -18.35
CA ASP A 107 1.30 -19.23 -19.47
C ASP A 107 2.78 -19.48 -19.08
N THR A 108 3.10 -19.45 -17.80
CA THR A 108 4.44 -19.74 -17.25
C THR A 108 4.54 -21.09 -16.56
N ALA A 109 3.59 -22.01 -16.82
CA ALA A 109 3.53 -23.32 -16.15
C ALA A 109 4.79 -24.18 -16.41
N ALA A 110 5.31 -24.18 -17.62
CA ALA A 110 6.49 -24.96 -18.01
C ALA A 110 7.75 -24.59 -17.21
N ASP A 111 7.93 -23.32 -16.93
CA ASP A 111 9.08 -22.77 -16.21
C ASP A 111 8.79 -22.47 -14.74
N LYS A 112 7.58 -22.75 -14.27
CA LYS A 112 7.13 -22.45 -12.89
C LYS A 112 7.36 -20.99 -12.48
N GLY A 113 6.96 -20.05 -13.32
CA GLY A 113 7.05 -18.62 -13.06
C GLY A 113 6.25 -18.25 -11.82
N THR A 114 6.80 -17.37 -10.96
CA THR A 114 6.21 -16.97 -9.69
C THR A 114 5.70 -15.54 -9.73
N GLN A 115 4.74 -15.21 -8.87
CA GLN A 115 4.07 -13.92 -8.83
C GLN A 115 3.96 -13.42 -7.40
N LEU A 116 4.09 -12.11 -7.19
CA LEU A 116 3.87 -11.43 -5.91
C LEU A 116 2.60 -10.59 -5.98
N VAL A 117 1.78 -10.68 -4.94
CA VAL A 117 0.54 -9.90 -4.81
C VAL A 117 0.60 -9.08 -3.52
N PHE A 118 0.65 -7.76 -3.66
CA PHE A 118 0.71 -6.82 -2.54
C PHE A 118 -0.69 -6.27 -2.24
N CYS A 119 -1.11 -6.42 -0.97
CA CYS A 119 -2.33 -5.84 -0.45
C CYS A 119 -2.16 -5.50 1.03
N ASP A 120 -2.27 -4.22 1.39
CA ASP A 120 -2.07 -3.74 2.76
C ASP A 120 -3.40 -3.61 3.53
N LEU A 121 -4.52 -3.42 2.83
CA LEU A 121 -5.80 -3.04 3.42
C LEU A 121 -6.64 -4.20 3.99
N SER A 122 -6.31 -5.45 3.74
CA SER A 122 -7.11 -6.62 4.19
C SER A 122 -6.20 -7.75 4.63
N THR A 123 -5.22 -7.44 5.49
CA THR A 123 -4.27 -8.44 5.96
C THR A 123 -4.96 -9.50 6.83
N PRO A 124 -4.65 -10.80 6.65
CA PRO A 124 -5.19 -11.86 7.47
C PRO A 124 -4.75 -11.71 8.92
N LYS A 125 -5.67 -11.88 9.87
CA LYS A 125 -5.33 -11.93 11.28
C LYS A 125 -4.62 -13.25 11.59
N SER A 126 -3.44 -13.20 12.22
CA SER A 126 -2.77 -14.41 12.72
C SER A 126 -3.62 -15.06 13.79
N GLY A 127 -4.16 -16.23 13.49
CA GLY A 127 -4.58 -17.33 14.33
C GLY A 127 -5.36 -17.02 15.61
N LYS A 128 -6.68 -17.12 15.50
CA LYS A 128 -7.53 -18.01 16.29
C LYS A 128 -8.80 -18.18 15.48
N VAL A 129 -9.01 -19.38 14.96
CA VAL A 129 -10.32 -19.83 14.53
C VAL A 129 -11.17 -19.83 15.80
N VAL A 130 -11.94 -18.77 16.03
CA VAL A 130 -13.03 -18.80 16.99
C VAL A 130 -14.14 -19.59 16.31
N ALA A 131 -14.43 -20.76 16.84
CA ALA A 131 -15.56 -21.56 16.41
C ALA A 131 -16.86 -20.72 16.41
N PRO A 132 -17.80 -20.95 15.50
CA PRO A 132 -18.98 -20.09 15.28
C PRO A 132 -20.03 -20.10 16.39
N ASP A 133 -19.72 -20.55 17.61
CA ASP A 133 -20.69 -20.77 18.66
C ASP A 133 -20.48 -19.94 19.94
N GLN A 134 -19.93 -18.73 19.80
CA GLN A 134 -20.03 -17.74 20.89
C GLN A 134 -20.46 -16.39 20.30
N ALA A 135 -21.79 -16.23 20.19
CA ALA A 135 -22.42 -14.93 20.02
C ALA A 135 -21.94 -14.00 21.15
N VAL A 136 -21.16 -12.98 20.77
CA VAL A 136 -20.73 -11.93 21.67
C VAL A 136 -21.98 -11.17 22.13
N ARG A 137 -22.24 -11.21 23.41
CA ARG A 137 -23.29 -10.39 24.04
C ARG A 137 -22.91 -8.90 23.96
N PRO A 138 -23.87 -8.00 23.71
CA PRO A 138 -23.59 -6.57 23.53
C PRO A 138 -23.41 -5.76 24.84
N ASP A 139 -23.14 -6.39 25.97
CA ASP A 139 -23.18 -5.77 27.29
C ASP A 139 -21.84 -5.89 28.03
N LEU A 140 -20.72 -5.65 27.39
CA LEU A 140 -19.49 -5.36 28.12
C LEU A 140 -19.25 -3.85 28.13
N GLU A 141 -19.69 -3.27 29.25
CA GLU A 141 -19.40 -1.93 29.70
C GLU A 141 -17.91 -1.63 29.60
N LEU A 142 -17.59 -0.54 28.91
CA LEU A 142 -16.26 0.10 28.89
C LEU A 142 -16.02 0.80 30.24
N GLU A 143 -15.94 0.05 31.32
CA GLU A 143 -15.46 0.59 32.59
C GLU A 143 -14.06 0.09 32.89
N SER A 144 -13.17 1.05 33.05
CA SER A 144 -11.83 0.95 33.67
C SER A 144 -10.61 0.98 32.75
N PHE A 145 -10.30 2.14 32.17
CA PHE A 145 -8.92 2.49 31.83
C PHE A 145 -8.64 4.00 31.98
N VAL A 146 -9.29 4.66 32.92
CA VAL A 146 -8.98 6.04 33.29
C VAL A 146 -8.88 6.11 34.81
N ASP A 147 -7.87 6.79 35.32
CA ASP A 147 -7.80 7.09 36.73
C ASP A 147 -8.83 8.16 37.13
N VAL A 148 -8.94 8.45 38.43
CA VAL A 148 -9.93 9.36 39.00
C VAL A 148 -9.82 10.79 38.47
N ASP A 149 -8.72 11.12 37.78
CA ASP A 149 -8.41 12.43 37.19
C ASP A 149 -8.49 12.46 35.64
N GLY A 150 -8.89 11.37 34.99
CA GLY A 150 -9.08 11.32 33.53
C GLY A 150 -7.80 11.17 32.70
N THR A 151 -6.71 10.70 33.29
CA THR A 151 -5.42 10.51 32.63
C THR A 151 -5.24 9.06 32.18
N LEU A 152 -4.87 8.83 30.93
CA LEU A 152 -4.54 7.50 30.39
C LEU A 152 -3.28 6.95 31.05
N LEU A 153 -3.41 5.80 31.73
CA LEU A 153 -2.28 5.09 32.30
C LEU A 153 -1.42 4.48 31.17
N ARG A 154 -0.15 4.90 31.10
CA ARG A 154 0.90 4.21 30.33
C ARG A 154 1.35 3.00 31.14
N GLU A 155 1.18 1.82 30.61
CA GLU A 155 1.94 0.65 31.07
C GLU A 155 3.37 0.72 30.50
N GLU A 156 4.29 1.25 31.30
CA GLU A 156 5.70 0.88 31.30
C GLU A 156 5.89 -0.03 32.51
N GLU A 157 6.05 -1.34 32.28
CA GLU A 157 6.97 -2.23 33.01
C GLU A 157 6.69 -3.71 32.70
N ALA A 158 7.77 -4.36 32.38
CA ALA A 158 8.09 -5.78 32.43
C ALA A 158 8.24 -6.47 31.06
N VAL A 159 9.45 -6.64 30.57
CA VAL A 159 10.34 -7.78 30.86
C VAL A 159 11.73 -7.47 30.26
N ARG A 160 12.74 -7.38 31.13
CA ARG A 160 14.15 -7.51 30.79
C ARG A 160 14.47 -8.99 30.63
N SER A 161 15.09 -9.37 29.52
CA SER A 161 16.05 -10.48 29.50
C SER A 161 17.17 -10.13 28.53
N ASP A 162 18.34 -10.23 29.10
CA ASP A 162 19.68 -9.96 28.60
C ASP A 162 20.00 -10.72 27.31
N ASP A 163 20.70 -10.13 26.38
CA ASP A 163 22.08 -10.40 26.00
C ASP A 163 22.45 -9.77 24.63
N ASP A 164 23.52 -8.97 24.75
CA ASP A 164 24.66 -8.77 23.86
C ASP A 164 24.58 -8.03 22.51
N ASP A 165 25.22 -6.84 22.57
CA ASP A 165 26.20 -6.25 21.66
C ASP A 165 25.94 -6.21 20.15
N ALA A 166 25.70 -4.99 19.65
CA ALA A 166 26.50 -4.40 18.56
C ALA A 166 26.08 -2.96 18.21
N ASP A 167 27.02 -2.07 18.48
CA ASP A 167 27.35 -0.82 17.79
C ASP A 167 26.26 0.20 17.39
N LEU A 168 26.27 1.25 18.20
CA LEU A 168 25.75 2.60 17.99
C LEU A 168 26.31 3.24 16.70
N ILE A 169 25.42 3.67 15.84
CA ILE A 169 25.62 4.87 15.02
C ILE A 169 24.42 5.79 15.27
N GLU A 170 24.69 6.84 16.06
CA GLU A 170 23.82 8.01 16.16
C GLU A 170 23.75 8.73 14.81
N SER A 171 22.57 8.96 14.33
CA SER A 171 22.30 10.10 13.44
C SER A 171 20.91 10.65 13.76
N GLY A 172 20.93 11.93 14.11
CA GLY A 172 19.89 12.66 14.77
C GLY A 172 18.64 12.95 13.98
N ASP A 173 17.65 13.31 14.74
CA ASP A 173 16.50 14.18 14.52
C ASP A 173 15.79 14.13 13.16
N ALA A 174 14.74 13.33 13.08
CA ALA A 174 13.59 13.63 12.28
C ALA A 174 12.36 13.11 13.02
N ASP A 175 11.37 13.98 13.20
CA ASP A 175 10.11 13.81 13.90
C ASP A 175 9.53 12.40 13.71
N GLY A 176 9.72 11.58 14.73
CA GLY A 176 9.32 10.18 14.75
C GLY A 176 7.83 10.07 15.01
N GLU A 177 7.06 9.81 13.96
CA GLU A 177 5.81 9.08 14.16
C GLU A 177 6.13 7.60 14.16
N ASP A 178 5.89 7.00 15.32
CA ASP A 178 6.07 5.59 15.59
C ASP A 178 5.30 4.73 14.57
N PRO A 179 5.97 3.88 13.77
CA PRO A 179 5.30 2.97 12.84
C PRO A 179 4.36 1.99 13.55
N THR A 180 4.47 1.82 14.87
CA THR A 180 3.57 1.00 15.68
C THR A 180 2.18 1.64 15.77
N VAL A 181 2.05 2.98 15.80
CA VAL A 181 0.74 3.66 15.90
C VAL A 181 -0.10 3.46 14.63
N ALA A 182 0.52 3.45 13.45
CA ALA A 182 -0.21 3.15 12.22
C ALA A 182 -0.60 1.67 12.13
N ALA A 183 0.26 0.76 12.58
CA ALA A 183 -0.01 -0.66 12.63
C ALA A 183 -1.08 -1.02 13.69
N ASP A 184 -1.08 -0.33 14.84
CA ASP A 184 -2.08 -0.51 15.90
C ASP A 184 -3.45 0.06 15.50
N MET A 185 -3.51 1.17 14.77
CA MET A 185 -4.77 1.68 14.22
C MET A 185 -5.36 0.77 13.14
N ASP A 186 -4.54 0.18 12.28
CA ASP A 186 -4.99 -0.83 11.32
C ASP A 186 -5.48 -2.11 12.04
N ALA A 187 -4.88 -2.47 13.16
CA ALA A 187 -5.33 -3.58 14.02
C ALA A 187 -6.67 -3.28 14.71
N VAL A 188 -6.88 -2.07 15.22
CA VAL A 188 -8.14 -1.64 15.86
C VAL A 188 -9.27 -1.55 14.81
N ILE A 189 -8.97 -1.05 13.62
CA ILE A 189 -9.94 -0.99 12.50
C ILE A 189 -10.26 -2.40 11.98
N ALA A 190 -9.29 -3.32 11.99
CA ALA A 190 -9.51 -4.72 11.64
C ALA A 190 -10.38 -5.48 12.64
N LEU A 191 -10.48 -5.04 13.89
CA LEU A 191 -11.38 -5.62 14.92
C LEU A 191 -12.86 -5.37 14.63
N SER A 192 -13.21 -4.34 13.86
CA SER A 192 -14.59 -3.95 13.54
C SER A 192 -15.10 -4.45 12.18
N SER A 193 -14.25 -4.99 11.32
CA SER A 193 -14.67 -5.50 10.02
C SER A 193 -15.01 -6.98 10.09
N GLY A 194 -16.25 -7.30 9.76
CA GLY A 194 -16.78 -8.66 9.68
C GLY A 194 -15.95 -9.59 8.80
N THR A 195 -16.42 -10.78 8.66
CA THR A 195 -15.82 -12.02 8.16
C THR A 195 -15.19 -12.01 6.74
N PHE A 196 -15.30 -10.92 5.94
CA PHE A 196 -14.76 -10.88 4.59
C PHE A 196 -13.26 -10.55 4.57
N SER A 197 -12.49 -11.31 3.81
CA SER A 197 -11.06 -11.11 3.59
C SER A 197 -10.73 -11.19 2.10
N VAL A 198 -10.11 -10.13 1.57
CA VAL A 198 -9.64 -10.10 0.17
C VAL A 198 -8.62 -11.19 -0.12
N TYR A 199 -7.75 -11.52 0.84
CA TYR A 199 -6.77 -12.61 0.70
C TYR A 199 -7.45 -13.97 0.48
N ASN A 200 -8.45 -14.28 1.31
CA ASN A 200 -9.18 -15.53 1.19
C ASN A 200 -10.02 -15.57 -0.08
N ASP A 201 -10.64 -14.46 -0.46
CA ASP A 201 -11.42 -14.35 -1.69
C ASP A 201 -10.55 -14.58 -2.94
N ILE A 202 -9.38 -13.95 -3.00
CA ILE A 202 -8.42 -14.17 -4.10
C ILE A 202 -7.97 -15.64 -4.12
N LYS A 203 -7.56 -16.20 -2.98
CA LYS A 203 -7.12 -17.59 -2.89
C LYS A 203 -8.20 -18.53 -3.41
N GLN A 204 -9.45 -18.36 -2.93
CA GLN A 204 -10.56 -19.22 -3.33
C GLN A 204 -10.83 -19.10 -4.84
N LYS A 205 -10.89 -17.89 -5.38
CA LYS A 205 -11.10 -17.65 -6.81
C LYS A 205 -10.01 -18.25 -7.69
N LEU A 206 -8.75 -18.22 -7.23
CA LEU A 206 -7.65 -18.86 -7.96
C LEU A 206 -7.75 -20.39 -7.93
N ILE A 207 -8.15 -20.96 -6.79
CA ILE A 207 -8.43 -22.40 -6.66
C ILE A 207 -9.59 -22.80 -7.58
N ASP A 208 -10.67 -22.04 -7.60
CA ASP A 208 -11.85 -22.29 -8.46
C ASP A 208 -11.50 -22.23 -9.96
N LYS A 209 -10.48 -21.47 -10.33
CA LYS A 209 -9.90 -21.44 -11.69
C LYS A 209 -8.98 -22.61 -12.00
N GLY A 210 -8.61 -23.42 -11.00
CA GLY A 210 -7.81 -24.63 -11.15
C GLY A 210 -6.34 -24.48 -10.74
N ILE A 211 -5.95 -23.42 -10.04
CA ILE A 211 -4.61 -23.33 -9.42
C ILE A 211 -4.61 -24.24 -8.18
N PRO A 212 -3.64 -25.15 -8.05
CA PRO A 212 -3.50 -25.97 -6.84
C PRO A 212 -3.34 -25.09 -5.59
N GLU A 213 -3.95 -25.50 -4.49
CA GLU A 213 -3.88 -24.75 -3.23
C GLU A 213 -2.44 -24.57 -2.75
N ASP A 214 -1.58 -25.58 -2.93
CA ASP A 214 -0.18 -25.56 -2.55
C ASP A 214 0.67 -24.55 -3.36
N ASP A 215 0.20 -24.14 -4.54
CA ASP A 215 0.86 -23.09 -5.35
C ASP A 215 0.62 -21.68 -4.77
N ILE A 216 -0.32 -21.51 -3.81
CA ILE A 216 -0.76 -20.22 -3.27
C ILE A 216 -0.41 -20.13 -1.79
N ALA A 217 0.33 -19.12 -1.38
CA ALA A 217 0.70 -18.92 0.01
C ALA A 217 0.46 -17.47 0.48
N PHE A 218 0.25 -17.30 1.78
CA PHE A 218 0.23 -16.00 2.45
C PHE A 218 1.50 -15.83 3.28
N ILE A 219 2.20 -14.71 3.14
CA ILE A 219 3.36 -14.40 3.98
C ILE A 219 3.01 -14.37 5.47
N HIS A 220 1.75 -14.04 5.78
CA HIS A 220 1.24 -13.94 7.15
C HIS A 220 1.20 -15.29 7.88
N ASP A 221 1.16 -16.42 7.15
CA ASP A 221 1.18 -17.78 7.72
C ASP A 221 2.61 -18.19 8.14
N ALA A 222 3.62 -17.51 7.63
CA ALA A 222 5.02 -17.74 7.95
C ALA A 222 5.46 -16.87 9.14
N ASN A 223 5.00 -17.19 10.36
CA ASN A 223 5.18 -16.39 11.57
C ASN A 223 6.60 -16.47 12.20
N THR A 224 7.45 -17.38 11.73
CA THR A 224 8.82 -17.54 12.21
C THR A 224 9.81 -17.40 11.07
N ASP A 225 11.04 -17.02 11.37
CA ASP A 225 12.09 -16.86 10.34
C ASP A 225 12.40 -18.17 9.61
N ILE A 226 12.28 -19.31 10.31
CA ILE A 226 12.44 -20.63 9.69
C ILE A 226 11.32 -20.87 8.66
N ARG A 227 10.06 -20.57 9.00
CA ARG A 227 8.93 -20.71 8.06
C ARG A 227 9.05 -19.73 6.89
N LYS A 228 9.48 -18.49 7.15
CA LYS A 228 9.74 -17.51 6.08
C LYS A 228 10.85 -18.00 5.13
N SER A 229 11.97 -18.47 5.68
CA SER A 229 13.07 -19.00 4.88
C SER A 229 12.64 -20.19 4.03
N LYS A 230 11.83 -21.11 4.58
CA LYS A 230 11.24 -22.21 3.83
C LYS A 230 10.33 -21.71 2.71
N LEU A 231 9.39 -20.81 3.01
CA LEU A 231 8.49 -20.23 2.02
C LEU A 231 9.25 -19.56 0.86
N PHE A 232 10.32 -18.82 1.17
CA PHE A 232 11.14 -18.19 0.13
C PHE A 232 11.92 -19.20 -0.71
N SER A 233 12.37 -20.30 -0.09
CA SER A 233 12.97 -21.42 -0.80
C SER A 233 11.96 -22.10 -1.73
N ASP A 234 10.74 -22.35 -1.25
CA ASP A 234 9.66 -22.95 -2.04
C ASP A 234 9.23 -22.06 -3.21
N MET A 235 9.21 -20.73 -3.02
CA MET A 235 9.01 -19.74 -4.11
C MET A 235 10.13 -19.83 -5.16
N ASN A 236 11.39 -19.81 -4.74
CA ASN A 236 12.52 -19.87 -5.65
C ASN A 236 12.62 -21.22 -6.39
N ALA A 237 12.14 -22.30 -5.78
CA ALA A 237 12.01 -23.62 -6.42
C ALA A 237 10.80 -23.72 -7.36
N GLY A 238 9.82 -22.80 -7.23
CA GLY A 238 8.57 -22.83 -7.98
C GLY A 238 7.56 -23.86 -7.46
N HIS A 239 7.65 -24.22 -6.18
CA HIS A 239 6.64 -25.01 -5.47
C HIS A 239 5.47 -24.13 -5.05
N VAL A 240 5.74 -22.91 -4.57
CA VAL A 240 4.75 -21.85 -4.38
C VAL A 240 4.90 -20.86 -5.53
N ARG A 241 3.83 -20.58 -6.26
CA ARG A 241 3.88 -19.74 -7.45
C ARG A 241 3.16 -18.41 -7.29
N VAL A 242 2.28 -18.27 -6.32
CA VAL A 242 1.58 -17.01 -6.00
C VAL A 242 1.73 -16.72 -4.51
N LEU A 243 2.41 -15.63 -4.18
CA LEU A 243 2.60 -15.19 -2.80
C LEU A 243 1.85 -13.89 -2.57
N LEU A 244 0.87 -13.92 -1.64
CA LEU A 244 0.14 -12.73 -1.20
C LEU A 244 0.72 -12.20 0.10
N GLY A 245 0.84 -10.88 0.20
CA GLY A 245 1.34 -10.28 1.44
C GLY A 245 1.22 -8.76 1.49
N SER A 246 1.45 -8.21 2.69
CA SER A 246 1.53 -6.77 2.91
C SER A 246 2.94 -6.25 2.67
N THR A 247 3.07 -4.95 2.41
CA THR A 247 4.37 -4.26 2.28
C THR A 247 5.25 -4.50 3.50
N ALA A 248 4.70 -4.39 4.70
CA ALA A 248 5.43 -4.58 5.95
C ALA A 248 6.02 -5.99 6.08
N LYS A 249 5.27 -7.03 5.72
CA LYS A 249 5.72 -8.44 5.84
C LYS A 249 6.64 -8.86 4.69
N MET A 250 6.43 -8.35 3.49
CA MET A 250 7.22 -8.65 2.29
C MET A 250 8.37 -7.66 2.06
N GLY A 251 8.37 -6.50 2.76
CA GLY A 251 9.35 -5.44 2.58
C GLY A 251 10.74 -5.75 3.15
N ALA A 252 10.87 -6.57 4.20
CA ALA A 252 12.13 -6.86 4.86
C ALA A 252 12.64 -8.28 4.55
N GLY A 253 13.90 -8.41 4.14
CA GLY A 253 14.61 -9.69 4.04
C GLY A 253 14.13 -10.67 2.96
N MET A 254 13.13 -10.34 2.15
CA MET A 254 12.57 -11.24 1.15
C MET A 254 13.47 -11.37 -0.09
N ASN A 255 13.85 -12.60 -0.43
CA ASN A 255 14.64 -12.97 -1.60
C ASN A 255 13.93 -14.07 -2.40
N VAL A 256 12.95 -13.68 -3.25
CA VAL A 256 12.10 -14.61 -4.03
C VAL A 256 12.13 -14.30 -5.54
N GLN A 257 13.15 -13.59 -5.98
CA GLN A 257 13.24 -13.09 -7.36
C GLN A 257 13.63 -14.12 -8.40
N GLN A 258 14.09 -15.32 -8.01
CA GLN A 258 14.71 -16.26 -8.98
C GLN A 258 13.75 -16.66 -10.11
N ARG A 259 12.49 -16.89 -9.81
CA ARG A 259 11.47 -17.26 -10.82
C ARG A 259 10.38 -16.19 -10.99
N LEU A 260 10.60 -14.98 -10.49
CA LEU A 260 9.60 -13.93 -10.50
C LEU A 260 9.36 -13.41 -11.92
N VAL A 261 8.11 -13.47 -12.37
CA VAL A 261 7.67 -13.02 -13.70
C VAL A 261 6.72 -11.83 -13.61
N ALA A 262 5.98 -11.70 -12.50
CA ALA A 262 5.04 -10.59 -12.33
C ALA A 262 4.85 -10.18 -10.87
N ALA A 263 4.42 -8.93 -10.68
CA ALA A 263 3.95 -8.41 -9.41
C ALA A 263 2.66 -7.60 -9.59
N HIS A 264 1.79 -7.70 -8.60
CA HIS A 264 0.46 -7.10 -8.59
C HIS A 264 0.32 -6.23 -7.34
N HIS A 265 0.04 -4.94 -7.54
CA HIS A 265 -0.24 -3.99 -6.47
C HIS A 265 -1.74 -3.71 -6.43
N LEU A 266 -2.47 -4.35 -5.51
CA LEU A 266 -3.93 -4.23 -5.39
C LEU A 266 -4.36 -2.91 -4.74
N ASP A 267 -3.47 -2.31 -3.94
CA ASP A 267 -3.66 -1.02 -3.29
C ASP A 267 -2.41 -0.14 -3.39
N ALA A 268 -2.62 1.16 -3.38
CA ALA A 268 -1.55 2.13 -3.30
C ALA A 268 -1.06 2.24 -1.85
N PRO A 269 0.26 2.17 -1.57
CA PRO A 269 0.78 2.44 -0.24
C PRO A 269 0.66 3.93 0.10
N TRP A 270 0.89 4.29 1.37
CA TRP A 270 0.84 5.69 1.81
C TRP A 270 2.05 6.52 1.34
N ARG A 271 3.21 5.89 1.19
CA ARG A 271 4.48 6.56 0.89
C ARG A 271 5.07 6.06 -0.41
N PRO A 272 5.68 6.93 -1.23
CA PRO A 272 6.45 6.49 -2.40
C PRO A 272 7.58 5.52 -2.05
N SER A 273 8.22 5.69 -0.89
CA SER A 273 9.27 4.78 -0.40
C SER A 273 8.78 3.34 -0.23
N ASP A 274 7.52 3.13 0.16
CA ASP A 274 6.95 1.80 0.30
C ASP A 274 6.77 1.14 -1.08
N LEU A 275 6.37 1.93 -2.08
CA LEU A 275 6.29 1.44 -3.46
C LEU A 275 7.70 1.15 -4.02
N GLU A 276 8.69 1.99 -3.72
CA GLU A 276 10.08 1.74 -4.07
C GLU A 276 10.60 0.46 -3.40
N GLN A 277 10.25 0.21 -2.13
CA GLN A 277 10.58 -1.04 -1.44
C GLN A 277 9.95 -2.24 -2.12
N ARG A 278 8.64 -2.21 -2.45
CA ARG A 278 7.97 -3.28 -3.22
C ARG A 278 8.73 -3.52 -4.53
N ASN A 279 8.98 -2.48 -5.31
CA ASN A 279 9.68 -2.58 -6.60
C ASN A 279 11.12 -3.07 -6.45
N GLY A 280 11.84 -2.68 -5.40
CA GLY A 280 13.18 -3.15 -5.09
C GLY A 280 13.25 -4.66 -4.76
N ARG A 281 12.14 -5.29 -4.39
CA ARG A 281 12.03 -6.75 -4.21
C ARG A 281 11.69 -7.47 -5.52
N ILE A 282 11.00 -6.78 -6.41
CA ILE A 282 10.55 -7.32 -7.71
C ILE A 282 11.70 -7.28 -8.72
N ILE A 283 12.35 -6.12 -8.84
CA ILE A 283 13.38 -5.88 -9.84
C ILE A 283 14.76 -6.05 -9.19
N ARG A 284 15.24 -7.28 -9.17
CA ARG A 284 16.46 -7.66 -8.45
C ARG A 284 17.32 -8.62 -9.28
N GLN A 285 18.63 -8.61 -9.03
CA GLN A 285 19.57 -9.54 -9.66
C GLN A 285 19.30 -11.00 -9.25
N GLY A 286 19.70 -11.96 -10.07
CA GLY A 286 19.52 -13.39 -9.82
C GLY A 286 18.16 -13.92 -10.29
N ASN A 287 17.52 -13.27 -11.25
CA ASN A 287 16.34 -13.80 -11.92
C ASN A 287 16.77 -14.77 -13.04
N LEU A 288 16.43 -16.04 -12.90
CA LEU A 288 16.87 -17.12 -13.79
C LEU A 288 16.38 -16.96 -15.24
N PHE A 289 15.19 -16.35 -15.43
CA PHE A 289 14.68 -16.11 -16.77
C PHE A 289 15.45 -15.00 -17.48
N TYR A 290 15.78 -13.95 -16.72
CA TYR A 290 16.61 -12.87 -17.25
C TYR A 290 18.05 -13.31 -17.55
N GLU A 291 18.64 -14.13 -16.67
CA GLU A 291 19.97 -14.70 -16.91
C GLU A 291 20.00 -15.60 -18.14
N ARG A 292 18.93 -16.37 -18.39
CA ARG A 292 18.79 -17.25 -19.55
C ARG A 292 18.55 -16.49 -20.86
N ASP A 293 17.71 -15.46 -20.83
CA ASP A 293 17.33 -14.67 -22.02
C ASP A 293 17.16 -13.18 -21.67
N PRO A 294 18.27 -12.45 -21.52
CA PRO A 294 18.23 -11.05 -21.09
C PRO A 294 17.60 -10.11 -22.11
N ASP A 295 17.58 -10.49 -23.38
CA ASP A 295 17.10 -9.61 -24.45
C ASP A 295 15.57 -9.65 -24.60
N ASN A 296 14.94 -10.78 -24.23
CA ASN A 296 13.50 -10.97 -24.39
C ASN A 296 12.74 -11.05 -23.06
N PHE A 297 13.43 -11.23 -21.92
CA PHE A 297 12.77 -11.33 -20.63
C PHE A 297 12.63 -9.95 -19.96
N SER A 298 11.45 -9.75 -19.37
CA SER A 298 11.15 -8.58 -18.54
C SER A 298 10.10 -8.96 -17.49
N VAL A 299 10.16 -8.34 -16.32
CA VAL A 299 9.19 -8.56 -15.24
C VAL A 299 7.99 -7.63 -15.43
N ALA A 300 6.79 -8.18 -15.41
CA ALA A 300 5.56 -7.39 -15.48
C ALA A 300 5.17 -6.83 -14.09
N VAL A 301 4.78 -5.57 -14.03
CA VAL A 301 4.28 -4.94 -12.79
C VAL A 301 2.91 -4.34 -13.11
N TYR A 302 1.90 -4.70 -12.30
CA TYR A 302 0.53 -4.27 -12.47
C TYR A 302 0.07 -3.47 -11.26
N ASN A 303 -0.44 -2.26 -11.50
CA ASN A 303 -1.13 -1.44 -10.52
C ASN A 303 -2.61 -1.49 -10.80
N TYR A 304 -3.43 -1.78 -9.80
CA TYR A 304 -4.88 -1.87 -9.95
C TYR A 304 -5.54 -0.69 -9.24
N ALA A 305 -6.45 -0.03 -9.94
CA ALA A 305 -7.20 1.10 -9.40
C ALA A 305 -8.68 1.03 -9.78
N THR A 306 -9.55 1.46 -8.86
CA THR A 306 -10.98 1.66 -9.13
C THR A 306 -11.24 3.13 -9.42
N LYS A 307 -11.70 3.41 -10.63
CA LYS A 307 -11.97 4.75 -11.13
C LYS A 307 -13.02 5.49 -10.29
N GLN A 308 -12.84 6.80 -10.17
CA GLN A 308 -13.76 7.66 -9.40
C GLN A 308 -13.94 7.23 -7.93
N THR A 309 -12.91 6.63 -7.34
CA THR A 309 -12.79 6.35 -5.90
C THR A 309 -11.52 6.97 -5.36
N TYR A 310 -11.38 6.95 -4.04
CA TYR A 310 -10.17 7.45 -3.40
C TYR A 310 -8.94 6.60 -3.73
N ASP A 311 -9.11 5.36 -4.12
CA ASP A 311 -8.04 4.46 -4.55
C ASP A 311 -7.29 5.00 -5.78
N ALA A 312 -8.01 5.40 -6.84
CA ALA A 312 -7.39 6.04 -8.01
C ALA A 312 -6.65 7.34 -7.64
N ARG A 313 -7.19 8.10 -6.69
CA ARG A 313 -6.55 9.32 -6.19
C ARG A 313 -5.26 9.02 -5.44
N MET A 314 -5.21 7.95 -4.66
CA MET A 314 -4.00 7.52 -3.97
C MET A 314 -2.87 7.21 -4.96
N TRP A 315 -3.15 6.48 -6.04
CA TRP A 315 -2.16 6.20 -7.08
C TRP A 315 -1.60 7.49 -7.70
N GLN A 316 -2.47 8.44 -8.07
CA GLN A 316 -2.04 9.74 -8.60
C GLN A 316 -1.17 10.51 -7.60
N THR A 317 -1.52 10.48 -6.32
CA THR A 317 -0.77 11.15 -5.25
C THR A 317 0.62 10.52 -5.09
N ILE A 318 0.73 9.20 -5.13
CA ILE A 318 2.01 8.48 -5.06
C ILE A 318 2.90 8.81 -6.26
N GLU A 319 2.35 8.80 -7.48
CA GLU A 319 3.09 9.17 -8.69
C GLU A 319 3.61 10.61 -8.62
N TYR A 320 2.77 11.54 -8.18
CA TYR A 320 3.17 12.94 -8.02
C TYR A 320 4.28 13.12 -6.98
N LYS A 321 4.14 12.51 -5.80
CA LYS A 321 5.17 12.55 -4.75
C LYS A 321 6.47 11.90 -5.21
N ALA A 322 6.41 10.77 -5.90
CA ALA A 322 7.59 10.09 -6.44
C ALA A 322 8.32 10.97 -7.47
N ALA A 323 7.59 11.65 -8.36
CA ALA A 323 8.17 12.57 -9.33
C ALA A 323 8.88 13.76 -8.65
N ALA A 324 8.28 14.34 -7.59
CA ALA A 324 8.88 15.44 -6.83
C ALA A 324 10.18 15.00 -6.11
N ILE A 325 10.18 13.80 -5.50
CA ILE A 325 11.37 13.22 -4.86
C ILE A 325 12.48 12.97 -5.90
N GLU A 326 12.12 12.45 -7.08
CA GLU A 326 13.07 12.19 -8.15
C GLU A 326 13.71 13.49 -8.69
N GLN A 327 12.93 14.56 -8.85
CA GLN A 327 13.44 15.89 -9.21
C GLN A 327 14.43 16.41 -8.17
N PHE A 328 14.11 16.24 -6.88
CA PHE A 328 15.01 16.64 -5.79
C PHE A 328 16.32 15.82 -5.81
N ARG A 329 16.24 14.50 -6.01
CA ARG A 329 17.41 13.61 -6.08
C ARG A 329 18.32 13.95 -7.26
N LYS A 330 17.75 14.31 -8.41
CA LYS A 330 18.52 14.69 -9.61
C LYS A 330 19.17 16.06 -9.50
N GLY A 331 18.87 16.82 -8.45
CA GLY A 331 19.47 18.14 -8.22
C GLY A 331 19.10 19.16 -9.29
N ASP A 332 17.90 19.09 -9.87
CA ASP A 332 17.42 20.05 -10.85
C ASP A 332 17.16 21.40 -10.16
N LEU A 333 18.23 22.23 -10.11
CA LEU A 333 18.27 23.51 -9.43
C LEU A 333 17.38 24.58 -10.08
N LEU A 334 16.70 24.27 -11.17
CA LEU A 334 15.83 25.21 -11.89
C LEU A 334 14.46 25.36 -11.24
N GLN A 335 14.01 24.38 -10.44
CA GLN A 335 12.78 24.52 -9.67
C GLN A 335 13.08 24.98 -8.23
N ARG A 336 12.68 26.21 -7.93
CA ARG A 336 12.85 26.84 -6.60
C ARG A 336 11.80 26.43 -5.57
N VAL A 337 10.77 25.74 -5.97
CA VAL A 337 9.63 25.35 -5.11
C VAL A 337 9.26 23.90 -5.39
N ILE A 338 9.32 23.06 -4.35
CA ILE A 338 8.74 21.73 -4.35
C ILE A 338 7.39 21.86 -3.64
N ASP A 339 6.31 21.53 -4.33
CA ASP A 339 4.98 21.54 -3.72
C ASP A 339 4.91 20.45 -2.65
N ASP A 340 4.73 20.87 -1.40
CA ASP A 340 4.58 19.98 -0.27
C ASP A 340 3.17 19.37 -0.26
N VAL A 341 3.08 18.08 -0.59
CA VAL A 341 1.83 17.31 -0.49
C VAL A 341 1.78 16.61 0.87
N GLN A 342 1.66 17.41 1.92
CA GLN A 342 1.59 16.94 3.31
C GLN A 342 0.15 16.72 3.77
N SER A 343 -0.60 15.82 3.20
CA SER A 343 -1.86 15.43 3.81
C SER A 343 -1.86 13.95 4.15
N LYS A 344 -1.84 13.61 5.44
CA LYS A 344 -2.00 12.23 5.94
C LYS A 344 -3.44 11.73 5.78
N ALA A 345 -4.39 12.65 5.72
CA ALA A 345 -5.80 12.37 5.48
C ALA A 345 -6.34 13.28 4.37
N ALA A 346 -7.21 12.74 3.55
CA ALA A 346 -7.89 13.52 2.53
C ALA A 346 -8.76 14.59 3.17
N ASN A 347 -8.93 15.70 2.45
CA ASN A 347 -9.96 16.69 2.79
C ASN A 347 -11.20 16.47 1.91
N ALA A 348 -12.29 17.18 2.24
CA ALA A 348 -13.57 17.05 1.51
C ALA A 348 -13.44 17.34 0.00
N ALA A 349 -12.56 18.28 -0.38
CA ALA A 349 -12.34 18.62 -1.78
C ALA A 349 -11.59 17.53 -2.53
N GLU A 350 -10.61 16.87 -1.91
CA GLU A 350 -9.93 15.71 -2.48
C GLU A 350 -10.88 14.53 -2.68
N MET A 351 -11.77 14.29 -1.71
CA MET A 351 -12.80 13.25 -1.84
C MET A 351 -13.79 13.56 -2.98
N LYS A 352 -14.22 14.82 -3.10
CA LYS A 352 -15.09 15.26 -4.22
C LYS A 352 -14.40 15.10 -5.56
N ALA A 353 -13.14 15.48 -5.66
CA ALA A 353 -12.37 15.33 -6.89
C ALA A 353 -12.18 13.86 -7.25
N ALA A 354 -11.91 13.00 -6.27
CA ALA A 354 -11.79 11.57 -6.47
C ALA A 354 -13.09 10.95 -6.98
N ALA A 355 -14.22 11.26 -6.35
CA ALA A 355 -15.53 10.73 -6.71
C ALA A 355 -16.04 11.23 -8.06
N SER A 356 -15.77 12.49 -8.41
CA SER A 356 -16.18 13.07 -9.70
C SER A 356 -15.29 12.66 -10.87
N GLY A 357 -14.04 12.29 -10.59
CA GLY A 357 -13.00 12.08 -11.61
C GLY A 357 -12.57 13.37 -12.31
N ASN A 358 -12.97 14.55 -11.79
CA ASN A 358 -12.66 15.85 -12.38
C ASN A 358 -11.44 16.51 -11.71
N PRO A 359 -10.29 16.58 -12.39
CA PRO A 359 -9.08 17.16 -11.84
C PRO A 359 -9.18 18.67 -11.57
N LEU A 360 -10.12 19.38 -12.23
CA LEU A 360 -10.31 20.81 -12.07
C LEU A 360 -10.78 21.20 -10.66
N ILE A 361 -11.47 20.29 -9.94
CA ILE A 361 -11.88 20.52 -8.56
C ILE A 361 -10.64 20.67 -7.66
N LEU A 362 -9.63 19.83 -7.84
CA LEU A 362 -8.37 19.94 -7.09
C LEU A 362 -7.62 21.22 -7.45
N MET A 363 -7.54 21.53 -8.73
CA MET A 363 -6.90 22.77 -9.19
C MET A 363 -7.58 24.00 -8.62
N GLN A 364 -8.90 24.04 -8.57
CA GLN A 364 -9.66 25.11 -7.92
C GLN A 364 -9.31 25.27 -6.44
N VAL A 365 -9.25 24.15 -5.71
CA VAL A 365 -8.92 24.15 -4.27
C VAL A 365 -7.47 24.60 -4.05
N GLN A 366 -6.54 24.13 -4.87
CA GLN A 366 -5.14 24.54 -4.79
C GLN A 366 -4.99 26.04 -5.03
N LEU A 367 -5.58 26.56 -6.11
CA LEU A 367 -5.56 27.99 -6.42
C LEU A 367 -6.20 28.83 -5.31
N ALA A 368 -7.30 28.38 -4.72
CA ALA A 368 -7.93 29.06 -3.59
C ALA A 368 -7.04 29.08 -2.33
N SER A 369 -6.28 28.01 -2.09
CA SER A 369 -5.30 27.93 -1.01
C SER A 369 -4.14 28.88 -1.25
N ASP A 370 -3.58 28.90 -2.45
CA ASP A 370 -2.45 29.76 -2.82
C ASP A 370 -2.83 31.23 -2.78
N LEU A 371 -4.05 31.58 -3.22
CA LEU A 371 -4.59 32.93 -3.08
C LEU A 371 -4.63 33.37 -1.63
N ARG A 372 -5.16 32.54 -0.71
CA ARG A 372 -5.20 32.87 0.74
C ARG A 372 -3.79 33.07 1.32
N LYS A 373 -2.83 32.23 0.93
CA LYS A 373 -1.42 32.41 1.35
C LYS A 373 -0.85 33.75 0.87
N LEU A 374 -1.09 34.11 -0.39
CA LEU A 374 -0.64 35.38 -0.95
C LEU A 374 -1.31 36.57 -0.29
N GLU A 375 -2.62 36.49 0.00
CA GLU A 375 -3.35 37.53 0.74
C GLU A 375 -2.81 37.71 2.15
N ALA A 376 -2.49 36.58 2.85
CA ALA A 376 -1.89 36.63 4.19
C ALA A 376 -0.50 37.28 4.15
N LEU A 377 0.35 36.90 3.19
CA LEU A 377 1.70 37.50 2.99
C LEU A 377 1.59 38.99 2.65
N TYR A 378 0.66 39.36 1.78
CA TYR A 378 0.43 40.77 1.43
C TYR A 378 -0.02 41.59 2.64
N SER A 379 -0.96 41.07 3.45
CA SER A 379 -1.41 41.68 4.69
C SER A 379 -0.28 41.83 5.71
N GLN A 380 0.60 40.82 5.82
CA GLN A 380 1.76 40.86 6.70
C GLN A 380 2.77 41.90 6.22
N HIS A 381 3.02 41.98 4.91
CA HIS A 381 3.90 42.99 4.32
C HIS A 381 3.39 44.42 4.58
N GLN A 382 2.09 44.68 4.39
CA GLN A 382 1.48 45.98 4.69
C GLN A 382 1.62 46.37 6.16
N ARG A 383 1.44 45.41 7.09
CA ARG A 383 1.61 45.68 8.54
C ARG A 383 3.07 45.93 8.95
N GLY A 384 4.01 45.35 8.20
CA GLY A 384 5.45 45.56 8.44
C GLY A 384 6.00 46.87 7.88
N GLN A 385 5.22 47.60 7.10
CA GLN A 385 5.58 48.91 6.57
C GLN A 385 5.11 50.09 7.45
N HIS A 386 4.36 49.85 8.49
CA HIS A 386 3.93 50.77 9.54
C HIS A 386 4.66 50.48 10.84
#